data_cf429b317aba22fede6196a408ae454e
#
_entry.id   cf429b317aba22fede6196a408ae454e
#
_cell.length_a   1.000
_cell.length_b   1.000
_cell.length_c   1.000
_cell.angle_alpha   90.00
_cell.angle_beta   90.00
_cell.angle_gamma   90.00
#
_symmetry.space_group_name_H-M   'P 1'
#
loop_
_entity.id
_entity.type
_entity.pdbx_description
1 polymer ?
#
loop_
_entity_poly.entity_id
_entity_poly.type
_entity_poly.pdbx_seq_one_letter_code
_entity_poly.pdbx_strand_id
1 'polypeptide(L)'
;MTTPKPMLLIPVENQVRELDPKLLLACVAGRRGFSSVIGSRREMEMRIDHFPRSIYLSKSMTVRSLLFFWVAAKFGHDIITWDEEALVHLPPEIYFSRRLNPAAIRYVTHLFAWGEENAELWRRYPHLPPAIPIHVTGNPRSDMLRPELHAYYADETEAIRREFGRFILVTTTFNHVNACGPDMNLFKP
;
A
#
# COMPACT_ATOMS: atom_id res chain seq x y z
N MET A 1 32.87 11.57 7.53
CA MET A 1 31.85 11.49 6.46
C MET A 1 30.64 10.81 7.02
N THR A 2 29.51 11.48 7.09
CA THR A 2 28.24 10.86 7.53
C THR A 2 27.75 9.89 6.47
N THR A 3 27.53 8.64 6.84
CA THR A 3 26.92 7.65 5.94
C THR A 3 25.58 8.22 5.41
N PRO A 4 25.34 8.21 4.10
CA PRO A 4 24.06 8.72 3.59
C PRO A 4 22.91 7.91 4.19
N LYS A 5 21.87 8.62 4.64
CA LYS A 5 20.67 8.00 5.20
C LYS A 5 19.98 7.16 4.12
N PRO A 6 19.53 5.94 4.42
CA PRO A 6 18.73 5.16 3.48
C PRO A 6 17.45 5.92 3.12
N MET A 7 17.09 5.92 1.84
CA MET A 7 15.91 6.64 1.34
C MET A 7 14.75 5.68 1.12
N LEU A 8 13.57 6.07 1.58
CA LEU A 8 12.31 5.36 1.39
C LEU A 8 11.41 6.15 0.45
N LEU A 9 11.03 5.53 -0.67
CA LEU A 9 10.09 6.10 -1.63
C LEU A 9 8.69 5.54 -1.33
N ILE A 10 7.77 6.44 -0.99
CA ILE A 10 6.41 6.10 -0.53
C ILE A 10 5.40 6.67 -1.53
N PRO A 11 5.01 5.89 -2.55
CA PRO A 11 4.05 6.33 -3.56
C PRO A 11 2.63 6.42 -3.00
N VAL A 12 1.90 7.45 -3.40
CA VAL A 12 0.47 7.67 -3.11
C VAL A 12 -0.31 7.63 -4.41
N GLU A 13 -1.34 6.81 -4.49
CA GLU A 13 -2.24 6.74 -5.65
C GLU A 13 -3.60 7.37 -5.32
N ASN A 14 -4.15 7.06 -4.16
CA ASN A 14 -5.39 7.65 -3.66
C ASN A 14 -5.10 8.45 -2.39
N GLN A 15 -5.11 9.78 -2.53
CA GLN A 15 -4.74 10.68 -1.45
C GLN A 15 -5.61 10.48 -0.20
N VAL A 16 -6.94 10.44 -0.37
CA VAL A 16 -7.90 10.34 0.75
C VAL A 16 -7.70 9.06 1.57
N ARG A 17 -7.30 7.98 0.93
CA ARG A 17 -7.15 6.67 1.58
C ARG A 17 -5.73 6.39 2.09
N GLU A 18 -4.73 6.95 1.42
CA GLU A 18 -3.35 6.49 1.57
C GLU A 18 -2.42 7.52 2.22
N LEU A 19 -2.73 8.81 2.14
CA LEU A 19 -1.77 9.85 2.53
C LEU A 19 -1.46 9.81 4.03
N ASP A 20 -2.46 9.83 4.89
CA ASP A 20 -2.27 9.90 6.35
C ASP A 20 -1.46 8.71 6.90
N PRO A 21 -1.81 7.44 6.60
CA PRO A 21 -1.01 6.31 7.04
C PRO A 21 0.42 6.32 6.47
N LYS A 22 0.62 6.85 5.27
CA LYS A 22 1.95 6.97 4.67
C LYS A 22 2.77 8.11 5.29
N LEU A 23 2.12 9.18 5.73
CA LEU A 23 2.75 10.21 6.56
C LEU A 23 3.18 9.63 7.91
N LEU A 24 2.32 8.87 8.58
CA LEU A 24 2.68 8.17 9.82
C LEU A 24 3.91 7.28 9.61
N LEU A 25 3.91 6.47 8.54
CA LEU A 25 5.04 5.61 8.19
C LEU A 25 6.32 6.43 7.98
N ALA A 26 6.24 7.53 7.25
CA ALA A 26 7.40 8.39 7.00
C ALA A 26 7.94 9.03 8.30
N CYS A 27 7.05 9.46 9.20
CA CYS A 27 7.46 10.00 10.51
C CYS A 27 8.19 8.93 11.34
N VAL A 28 7.66 7.70 11.38
CA VAL A 28 8.28 6.59 12.11
C VAL A 28 9.63 6.21 11.47
N ALA A 29 9.69 6.14 10.14
CA ALA A 29 10.93 5.88 9.40
C ALA A 29 11.98 6.98 9.65
N GLY A 30 11.58 8.26 9.66
CA GLY A 30 12.43 9.40 9.95
C GLY A 30 13.08 9.31 11.35
N ARG A 31 12.30 8.91 12.35
CA ARG A 31 12.82 8.65 13.71
C ARG A 31 13.81 7.48 13.77
N ARG A 32 13.77 6.58 12.81
CA ARG A 32 14.70 5.44 12.66
C ARG A 32 15.87 5.74 11.73
N GLY A 33 16.03 6.98 11.28
CA GLY A 33 17.16 7.45 10.47
C GLY A 33 16.99 7.33 8.97
N PHE A 34 15.80 7.03 8.47
CA PHE A 34 15.50 7.06 7.04
C PHE A 34 15.19 8.49 6.58
N SER A 35 15.49 8.78 5.31
CA SER A 35 14.90 9.88 4.58
C SER A 35 13.71 9.35 3.79
N SER A 36 12.57 10.05 3.79
CA SER A 36 11.38 9.58 3.08
C SER A 36 10.92 10.61 2.05
N VAL A 37 10.54 10.13 0.87
CA VAL A 37 9.89 10.92 -0.18
C VAL A 37 8.48 10.35 -0.36
N ILE A 38 7.46 11.20 -0.14
CA ILE A 38 6.05 10.87 -0.36
C ILE A 38 5.59 11.66 -1.58
N GLY A 39 4.90 11.02 -2.50
CA GLY A 39 4.40 11.69 -3.69
C GLY A 39 3.52 10.83 -4.57
N SER A 40 3.04 11.44 -5.66
CA SER A 40 2.25 10.74 -6.65
C SER A 40 2.97 9.47 -7.15
N ARG A 41 2.30 8.34 -7.12
CA ARG A 41 2.82 7.07 -7.63
C ARG A 41 3.32 7.24 -9.07
N ARG A 42 2.49 7.82 -9.93
CA ARG A 42 2.81 8.01 -11.35
C ARG A 42 4.08 8.85 -11.53
N GLU A 43 4.17 9.99 -10.87
CA GLU A 43 5.34 10.88 -11.01
C GLU A 43 6.61 10.24 -10.45
N MET A 44 6.50 9.53 -9.35
CA MET A 44 7.62 8.83 -8.74
C MET A 44 8.12 7.67 -9.64
N GLU A 45 7.22 6.88 -10.18
CA GLU A 45 7.56 5.79 -11.11
C GLU A 45 8.16 6.30 -12.42
N MET A 46 7.64 7.41 -12.96
CA MET A 46 8.19 8.02 -14.18
C MET A 46 9.58 8.65 -14.02
N ARG A 47 9.96 8.97 -12.78
CA ARG A 47 11.24 9.64 -12.45
C ARG A 47 12.11 8.78 -11.54
N ILE A 48 11.92 7.47 -11.57
CA ILE A 48 12.63 6.55 -10.67
C ILE A 48 14.15 6.62 -10.86
N ASP A 49 14.62 6.91 -12.05
CA ASP A 49 16.02 7.09 -12.41
C ASP A 49 16.67 8.37 -11.83
N HIS A 50 15.87 9.35 -11.39
CA HIS A 50 16.37 10.56 -10.74
C HIS A 50 16.61 10.39 -9.23
N PHE A 51 16.11 9.31 -8.62
CA PHE A 51 16.34 9.03 -7.21
C PHE A 51 17.66 8.25 -7.01
N PRO A 52 18.41 8.55 -5.93
CA PRO A 52 19.53 7.69 -5.55
C PRO A 52 19.00 6.30 -5.20
N ARG A 53 19.88 5.29 -5.12
CA ARG A 53 19.49 3.95 -4.67
C ARG A 53 18.62 4.04 -3.42
N SER A 54 17.40 3.55 -3.50
CA SER A 54 16.35 3.74 -2.50
C SER A 54 15.55 2.46 -2.31
N ILE A 55 14.74 2.44 -1.27
CA ILE A 55 13.73 1.40 -1.01
C ILE A 55 12.40 1.93 -1.53
N TYR A 56 11.81 1.26 -2.52
CA TYR A 56 10.50 1.61 -3.07
C TYR A 56 9.41 0.76 -2.41
N LEU A 57 8.41 1.42 -1.82
CA LEU A 57 7.26 0.77 -1.18
C LEU A 57 6.15 0.53 -2.20
N SER A 58 6.03 -0.69 -2.68
CA SER A 58 4.94 -1.07 -3.59
C SER A 58 3.70 -1.54 -2.83
N LYS A 59 2.54 -1.28 -3.41
CA LYS A 59 1.24 -1.71 -2.88
C LYS A 59 0.65 -2.95 -3.57
N SER A 60 1.35 -3.50 -4.56
CA SER A 60 0.87 -4.68 -5.30
C SER A 60 2.00 -5.37 -6.04
N MET A 61 1.79 -6.65 -6.39
CA MET A 61 2.73 -7.49 -7.12
C MET A 61 2.08 -8.10 -8.38
N THR A 62 1.19 -7.34 -9.01
CA THR A 62 0.46 -7.78 -10.20
C THR A 62 1.32 -7.66 -11.46
N VAL A 63 0.82 -8.20 -12.57
CA VAL A 63 1.48 -8.07 -13.89
C VAL A 63 1.71 -6.60 -14.28
N ARG A 64 0.86 -5.67 -13.82
CA ARG A 64 1.00 -4.23 -14.09
C ARG A 64 2.24 -3.64 -13.44
N SER A 65 2.73 -4.23 -12.35
CA SER A 65 3.94 -3.79 -11.66
C SER A 65 5.23 -4.29 -12.31
N LEU A 66 5.15 -5.30 -13.19
CA LEU A 66 6.32 -6.01 -13.70
C LEU A 66 7.33 -5.09 -14.40
N LEU A 67 6.86 -4.28 -15.35
CA LEU A 67 7.75 -3.39 -16.10
C LEU A 67 8.43 -2.38 -15.18
N PHE A 68 7.68 -1.77 -14.28
CA PHE A 68 8.24 -0.82 -13.32
C PHE A 68 9.24 -1.48 -12.37
N PHE A 69 8.93 -2.67 -11.86
CA PHE A 69 9.84 -3.40 -10.97
C PHE A 69 11.16 -3.75 -11.67
N TRP A 70 11.09 -4.16 -12.92
CA TRP A 70 12.28 -4.41 -13.74
C TRP A 70 13.12 -3.12 -13.88
N VAL A 71 12.50 -1.99 -14.21
CA VAL A 71 13.19 -0.70 -14.35
C VAL A 71 13.81 -0.28 -13.01
N ALA A 72 13.03 -0.27 -11.92
CA ALA A 72 13.51 0.12 -10.60
C ALA A 72 14.70 -0.74 -10.14
N ALA A 73 14.64 -2.04 -10.35
CA ALA A 73 15.75 -2.95 -10.04
C ALA A 73 17.00 -2.66 -10.88
N LYS A 74 16.84 -2.25 -12.16
CA LYS A 74 17.98 -1.84 -13.02
C LYS A 74 18.69 -0.59 -12.50
N PHE A 75 17.96 0.34 -11.88
CA PHE A 75 18.54 1.50 -11.20
C PHE A 75 19.02 1.20 -9.77
N GLY A 76 18.94 -0.06 -9.34
CA GLY A 76 19.47 -0.53 -8.05
C GLY A 76 18.56 -0.26 -6.86
N HIS A 77 17.26 0.05 -7.09
CA HIS A 77 16.31 0.19 -6.01
C HIS A 77 15.90 -1.17 -5.45
N ASP A 78 15.73 -1.23 -4.13
CA ASP A 78 15.11 -2.37 -3.45
C ASP A 78 13.59 -2.18 -3.44
N ILE A 79 12.85 -3.24 -3.74
CA ILE A 79 11.38 -3.19 -3.79
C ILE A 79 10.82 -3.99 -2.61
N ILE A 80 10.12 -3.30 -1.74
CA ILE A 80 9.35 -3.92 -0.65
C ILE A 80 7.86 -3.80 -0.94
N THR A 81 7.07 -4.75 -0.50
CA THR A 81 5.64 -4.75 -0.85
C THR A 81 4.78 -4.99 0.37
N TRP A 82 3.80 -4.09 0.57
CA TRP A 82 2.57 -4.32 1.31
C TRP A 82 1.42 -4.46 0.31
N ASP A 83 0.70 -5.58 0.31
CA ASP A 83 -0.53 -5.65 -0.50
C ASP A 83 -1.65 -4.88 0.20
N GLU A 84 -1.97 -3.69 -0.30
CA GLU A 84 -2.97 -2.81 0.31
C GLU A 84 -4.41 -3.35 0.25
N GLU A 85 -4.65 -4.42 -0.49
CA GLU A 85 -5.93 -5.10 -0.58
C GLU A 85 -5.93 -6.49 0.10
N ALA A 86 -4.92 -6.79 0.91
CA ALA A 86 -4.77 -8.07 1.58
C ALA A 86 -5.90 -8.40 2.58
N LEU A 87 -6.68 -7.40 3.02
CA LEU A 87 -7.85 -7.61 3.86
C LEU A 87 -9.07 -8.16 3.11
N VAL A 88 -9.06 -8.15 1.78
CA VAL A 88 -10.12 -8.76 0.98
C VAL A 88 -9.87 -10.26 0.92
N HIS A 89 -10.67 -11.01 1.67
CA HIS A 89 -10.58 -12.47 1.69
C HIS A 89 -11.11 -13.06 0.38
N LEU A 90 -10.19 -13.50 -0.46
CA LEU A 90 -10.47 -14.26 -1.67
C LEU A 90 -10.00 -15.70 -1.48
N PRO A 91 -10.63 -16.69 -2.14
CA PRO A 91 -10.05 -18.02 -2.24
C PRO A 91 -8.59 -17.94 -2.75
N PRO A 92 -7.67 -18.76 -2.22
CA PRO A 92 -6.24 -18.66 -2.54
C PRO A 92 -5.93 -18.59 -4.03
N GLU A 93 -6.57 -19.42 -4.83
CA GLU A 93 -6.35 -19.50 -6.28
C GLU A 93 -6.76 -18.19 -6.99
N ILE A 94 -7.85 -17.58 -6.53
CA ILE A 94 -8.33 -16.30 -7.07
C ILE A 94 -7.41 -15.17 -6.61
N TYR A 95 -6.98 -15.18 -5.36
CA TYR A 95 -6.01 -14.22 -4.86
C TYR A 95 -4.70 -14.30 -5.64
N PHE A 96 -4.15 -15.50 -5.79
CA PHE A 96 -2.90 -15.71 -6.53
C PHE A 96 -2.98 -15.23 -7.97
N SER A 97 -4.05 -15.56 -8.67
CA SER A 97 -4.22 -15.17 -10.08
C SER A 97 -4.43 -13.66 -10.27
N ARG A 98 -5.07 -12.98 -9.32
CA ARG A 98 -5.41 -11.56 -9.44
C ARG A 98 -4.36 -10.63 -8.83
N ARG A 99 -3.71 -11.06 -7.75
CA ARG A 99 -2.85 -10.20 -6.93
C ARG A 99 -1.37 -10.48 -7.08
N LEU A 100 -0.99 -11.69 -7.45
CA LEU A 100 0.40 -12.10 -7.59
C LEU A 100 0.76 -12.38 -9.04
N ASN A 101 1.97 -11.98 -9.41
CA ASN A 101 2.53 -12.34 -10.71
C ASN A 101 3.93 -12.94 -10.50
N PRO A 102 4.20 -14.18 -11.01
CA PRO A 102 5.45 -14.87 -10.73
C PRO A 102 6.69 -14.17 -11.30
N ALA A 103 6.54 -13.37 -12.35
CA ALA A 103 7.65 -12.60 -12.90
C ALA A 103 7.89 -11.31 -12.09
N ALA A 104 6.83 -10.64 -11.62
CA ALA A 104 6.95 -9.41 -10.82
C ALA A 104 7.54 -9.68 -9.43
N ILE A 105 7.10 -10.76 -8.77
CA ILE A 105 7.52 -11.09 -7.41
C ILE A 105 9.03 -11.34 -7.29
N ARG A 106 9.70 -11.74 -8.37
CA ARG A 106 11.16 -11.96 -8.40
C ARG A 106 11.99 -10.70 -8.14
N TYR A 107 11.40 -9.52 -8.31
CA TYR A 107 12.05 -8.24 -8.04
C TYR A 107 11.80 -7.73 -6.63
N VAL A 108 10.91 -8.38 -5.87
CA VAL A 108 10.57 -7.99 -4.50
C VAL A 108 11.64 -8.53 -3.55
N THR A 109 12.15 -7.66 -2.69
CA THR A 109 13.19 -8.02 -1.71
C THR A 109 12.59 -8.39 -0.35
N HIS A 110 11.46 -7.81 0.04
CA HIS A 110 10.76 -8.09 1.28
C HIS A 110 9.25 -7.98 1.11
N LEU A 111 8.52 -8.85 1.80
CA LEU A 111 7.06 -8.81 1.91
C LEU A 111 6.65 -8.41 3.33
N PHE A 112 5.74 -7.46 3.43
CA PHE A 112 5.15 -7.01 4.69
C PHE A 112 3.68 -7.43 4.75
N ALA A 113 3.36 -8.38 5.61
CA ALA A 113 2.03 -8.93 5.77
C ALA A 113 1.22 -8.15 6.80
N TRP A 114 -0.07 -7.98 6.55
CA TRP A 114 -1.02 -7.36 7.46
C TRP A 114 -1.26 -8.18 8.74
N GLY A 115 -1.13 -9.49 8.65
CA GLY A 115 -1.29 -10.44 9.72
C GLY A 115 -0.82 -11.82 9.30
N GLU A 116 -0.89 -12.78 10.22
CA GLU A 116 -0.41 -14.14 9.98
C GLU A 116 -1.17 -14.85 8.85
N GLU A 117 -2.48 -14.65 8.74
CA GLU A 117 -3.28 -15.23 7.64
C GLU A 117 -2.77 -14.77 6.26
N ASN A 118 -2.42 -13.49 6.13
CA ASN A 118 -1.88 -12.96 4.89
C ASN A 118 -0.47 -13.52 4.62
N ALA A 119 0.36 -13.63 5.65
CA ALA A 119 1.69 -14.25 5.54
C ALA A 119 1.59 -15.71 5.12
N GLU A 120 0.68 -16.47 5.74
CA GLU A 120 0.47 -17.88 5.43
C GLU A 120 -0.07 -18.08 4.02
N LEU A 121 -0.97 -17.21 3.57
CA LEU A 121 -1.45 -17.20 2.19
C LEU A 121 -0.29 -17.05 1.20
N TRP A 122 0.65 -16.13 1.46
CA TRP A 122 1.82 -15.95 0.60
C TRP A 122 2.78 -17.13 0.65
N ARG A 123 3.02 -17.73 1.82
CA ARG A 123 3.85 -18.95 1.96
C ARG A 123 3.34 -20.12 1.12
N ARG A 124 2.03 -20.18 0.91
CA ARG A 124 1.37 -21.19 0.06
C ARG A 124 1.42 -20.88 -1.43
N TYR A 125 1.90 -19.69 -1.83
CA TYR A 125 2.00 -19.36 -3.25
C TYR A 125 3.09 -20.17 -3.94
N PRO A 126 2.75 -21.01 -4.97
CA PRO A 126 3.70 -21.95 -5.56
C PRO A 126 4.94 -21.31 -6.22
N HIS A 127 4.82 -20.04 -6.59
CA HIS A 127 5.89 -19.30 -7.26
C HIS A 127 6.56 -18.27 -6.35
N LEU A 128 6.36 -18.35 -5.04
CA LEU A 128 7.08 -17.49 -4.11
C LEU A 128 8.57 -17.87 -4.10
N PRO A 129 9.49 -16.95 -4.44
CA PRO A 129 10.91 -17.23 -4.31
C PRO A 129 11.26 -17.48 -2.83
N PRO A 130 11.93 -18.60 -2.51
CA PRO A 130 12.17 -19.00 -1.11
C PRO A 130 13.09 -18.04 -0.34
N ALA A 131 13.83 -17.21 -1.06
CA ALA A 131 14.74 -16.22 -0.46
C ALA A 131 14.05 -14.94 0.00
N ILE A 132 12.78 -14.72 -0.34
CA ILE A 132 12.07 -13.48 0.03
C ILE A 132 11.54 -13.63 1.46
N PRO A 133 12.02 -12.80 2.42
CA PRO A 133 11.49 -12.81 3.77
C PRO A 133 10.10 -12.20 3.82
N ILE A 134 9.21 -12.81 4.61
CA ILE A 134 7.88 -12.31 4.93
C ILE A 134 7.89 -11.82 6.37
N HIS A 135 7.55 -10.55 6.56
CA HIS A 135 7.46 -9.89 7.86
C HIS A 135 6.00 -9.65 8.21
N VAL A 136 5.53 -10.16 9.33
CA VAL A 136 4.19 -9.86 9.86
C VAL A 136 4.28 -8.57 10.67
N THR A 137 3.82 -7.47 10.07
CA THR A 137 4.02 -6.12 10.62
C THR A 137 2.73 -5.37 10.90
N GLY A 138 1.59 -5.87 10.43
CA GLY A 138 0.41 -5.04 10.32
C GLY A 138 0.50 -4.05 9.16
N ASN A 139 -0.33 -3.03 9.17
CA ASN A 139 -0.32 -1.99 8.15
C ASN A 139 -0.60 -0.61 8.78
N PRO A 140 0.09 0.46 8.38
CA PRO A 140 -0.11 1.81 8.92
C PRO A 140 -1.55 2.33 8.86
N ARG A 141 -2.38 1.84 7.92
CA ARG A 141 -3.81 2.20 7.87
C ARG A 141 -4.56 1.72 9.11
N SER A 142 -4.22 0.55 9.62
CA SER A 142 -4.80 0.04 10.87
C SER A 142 -4.25 0.78 12.09
N ASP A 143 -2.99 1.21 12.04
CA ASP A 143 -2.38 1.98 13.13
C ASP A 143 -3.05 3.34 13.32
N MET A 144 -3.58 3.97 12.25
CA MET A 144 -4.32 5.24 12.36
C MET A 144 -5.58 5.14 13.24
N LEU A 145 -6.09 3.94 13.49
CA LEU A 145 -7.25 3.69 14.36
C LEU A 145 -6.87 3.50 15.84
N ARG A 146 -5.58 3.54 16.18
CA ARG A 146 -5.13 3.34 17.57
C ARG A 146 -5.46 4.54 18.42
N PRO A 147 -5.82 4.32 19.70
CA PRO A 147 -6.19 5.42 20.62
C PRO A 147 -5.14 6.53 20.70
N GLU A 148 -3.84 6.17 20.61
CA GLU A 148 -2.73 7.13 20.70
C GLU A 148 -2.70 8.12 19.53
N LEU A 149 -3.37 7.79 18.42
CA LEU A 149 -3.45 8.61 17.21
C LEU A 149 -4.81 9.32 17.05
N HIS A 150 -5.76 9.10 17.95
CA HIS A 150 -7.09 9.76 17.87
C HIS A 150 -6.99 11.29 17.90
N ALA A 151 -5.97 11.84 18.56
CA ALA A 151 -5.74 13.29 18.59
C ALA A 151 -5.51 13.87 17.18
N TYR A 152 -5.03 13.07 16.23
CA TYR A 152 -4.84 13.49 14.84
C TYR A 152 -6.16 13.88 14.16
N TYR A 153 -7.27 13.23 14.52
CA TYR A 153 -8.60 13.47 13.95
C TYR A 153 -9.53 14.25 14.90
N ALA A 154 -9.00 14.87 15.96
CA ALA A 154 -9.83 15.48 16.99
C ALA A 154 -10.75 16.59 16.44
N ASP A 155 -10.20 17.47 15.61
CA ASP A 155 -10.92 18.63 15.09
C ASP A 155 -12.03 18.20 14.09
N GLU A 156 -11.72 17.26 13.17
CA GLU A 156 -12.71 16.74 12.24
C GLU A 156 -13.81 15.95 12.97
N THR A 157 -13.42 15.16 13.97
CA THR A 157 -14.36 14.40 14.80
C THR A 157 -15.32 15.33 15.53
N GLU A 158 -14.81 16.42 16.10
CA GLU A 158 -15.62 17.41 16.81
C GLU A 158 -16.54 18.19 15.84
N ALA A 159 -16.07 18.51 14.63
CA ALA A 159 -16.88 19.14 13.60
C ALA A 159 -18.07 18.23 13.19
N ILE A 160 -17.82 16.95 12.93
CA ILE A 160 -18.85 15.96 12.60
C ILE A 160 -19.84 15.80 13.75
N ARG A 161 -19.38 15.74 15.01
CA ARG A 161 -20.26 15.64 16.17
C ARG A 161 -21.16 16.86 16.35
N ARG A 162 -20.66 18.05 16.07
CA ARG A 162 -21.45 19.29 16.11
C ARG A 162 -22.53 19.31 15.05
N GLU A 163 -22.22 18.81 13.86
CA GLU A 163 -23.15 18.83 12.73
C GLU A 163 -24.24 17.75 12.85
N PHE A 164 -23.86 16.52 13.20
CA PHE A 164 -24.77 15.36 13.14
C PHE A 164 -25.20 14.83 14.53
N GLY A 165 -24.59 15.27 15.61
CA GLY A 165 -24.84 14.72 16.95
C GLY A 165 -24.42 13.25 17.05
N ARG A 166 -25.30 12.42 17.67
CA ARG A 166 -25.12 10.95 17.69
C ARG A 166 -25.77 10.33 16.47
N PHE A 167 -25.01 9.58 15.68
CA PHE A 167 -25.53 8.97 14.47
C PHE A 167 -24.97 7.55 14.28
N ILE A 168 -25.60 6.78 13.41
CA ILE A 168 -25.12 5.51 12.91
C ILE A 168 -24.71 5.73 11.46
N LEU A 169 -23.43 5.51 11.16
CA LEU A 169 -22.92 5.59 9.80
C LEU A 169 -23.11 4.23 9.09
N VAL A 170 -23.88 4.22 8.00
CA VAL A 170 -23.99 3.07 7.10
C VAL A 170 -23.19 3.38 5.84
N THR A 171 -22.08 2.67 5.66
CA THR A 171 -21.28 2.77 4.43
C THR A 171 -21.79 1.80 3.39
N THR A 172 -21.95 2.27 2.15
CA THR A 172 -22.42 1.47 1.03
C THR A 172 -21.48 1.61 -0.16
N THR A 173 -21.45 0.61 -1.05
CA THR A 173 -20.67 0.64 -2.28
C THR A 173 -21.59 0.35 -3.45
N PHE A 174 -22.01 1.38 -4.17
CA PHE A 174 -22.93 1.29 -5.32
C PHE A 174 -22.22 1.51 -6.67
N ASN A 175 -20.95 1.15 -6.78
CA ASN A 175 -20.13 1.43 -7.96
C ASN A 175 -20.75 0.94 -9.27
N HIS A 176 -21.47 -0.18 -9.24
CA HIS A 176 -22.10 -0.76 -10.44
C HIS A 176 -23.56 -0.36 -10.63
N VAL A 177 -24.21 0.15 -9.59
CA VAL A 177 -25.63 0.56 -9.64
C VAL A 177 -25.78 2.03 -10.03
N ASN A 178 -24.91 2.88 -9.47
CA ASN A 178 -24.95 4.34 -9.68
C ASN A 178 -23.68 4.87 -10.35
N ALA A 179 -23.05 4.07 -11.21
CA ALA A 179 -21.86 4.50 -11.93
C ALA A 179 -22.19 5.67 -12.88
N CYS A 180 -21.38 6.71 -12.83
CA CYS A 180 -21.55 7.90 -13.70
C CYS A 180 -21.27 7.61 -15.17
N GLY A 181 -20.63 6.48 -15.51
CA GLY A 181 -20.32 6.07 -16.88
C GLY A 181 -21.17 4.87 -17.34
N PRO A 182 -21.66 4.87 -18.59
CA PRO A 182 -22.51 3.80 -19.12
C PRO A 182 -21.86 2.42 -19.10
N ASP A 183 -20.54 2.36 -19.24
CA ASP A 183 -19.78 1.09 -19.25
C ASP A 183 -19.55 0.50 -17.86
N MET A 184 -19.77 1.28 -16.81
CA MET A 184 -19.62 0.88 -15.42
C MET A 184 -20.93 0.44 -14.78
N ASN A 185 -22.04 0.66 -15.42
CA ASN A 185 -23.38 0.31 -14.90
C ASN A 185 -23.83 -1.04 -15.48
N LEU A 186 -23.75 -2.10 -14.64
CA LEU A 186 -24.15 -3.46 -15.02
C LEU A 186 -25.69 -3.64 -15.03
N PHE A 187 -26.42 -2.72 -14.41
CA PHE A 187 -27.87 -2.76 -14.32
C PHE A 187 -28.46 -1.60 -15.15
N LYS A 188 -28.37 -1.73 -16.48
CA LYS A 188 -29.14 -0.84 -17.36
C LYS A 188 -30.61 -1.20 -17.21
N PRO A 189 -31.52 -0.23 -17.02
CA PRO A 189 -32.96 -0.47 -17.08
C PRO A 189 -33.39 -0.98 -18.46
#